data_9373352c09b74ad63c9f0140a1ef19bb
#
_entry.id   9373352c09b74ad63c9f0140a1ef19bb
#
_cell.length_a   1.000
_cell.length_b   1.000
_cell.length_c   1.000
_cell.angle_alpha   90.00
_cell.angle_beta   90.00
_cell.angle_gamma   90.00
#
_symmetry.space_group_name_H-M   'P 1'
#
loop_
_entity.id
_entity.type
_entity.pdbx_description
1 polymer ?
#
loop_
_entity_poly.entity_id
_entity_poly.type
_entity_poly.pdbx_seq_one_letter_code
_entity_poly.pdbx_strand_id
1 'polypeptide(L)'
;MPPKKVYRAYGLQCPLNAWQILVICFHVINAVIFYFGISLKFNVVYFSIYTFFCTIAVGAWFYTSSVDAALAPSKCEKMLCLPLYCFKKAHLKKRYCAVTRKTVPGMDHYCRWMNTAIGSRNYVGFFSVIFTSTILFTFQGIFAIISFISINFTANESGGDNVVLLTVCCILLFLGS
;
A
#
# COMPACT_ATOMS: atom_id res chain seq x y z
N MET A 1 -8.89 -30.38 26.33
CA MET A 1 -9.58 -29.71 25.21
C MET A 1 -8.54 -29.25 24.22
N PRO A 2 -8.64 -29.57 22.92
CA PRO A 2 -7.72 -29.03 21.93
C PRO A 2 -7.89 -27.49 21.87
N PRO A 3 -6.81 -26.72 21.69
CA PRO A 3 -6.90 -25.26 21.65
C PRO A 3 -7.85 -24.83 20.53
N LYS A 4 -8.79 -23.92 20.84
CA LYS A 4 -9.70 -23.35 19.84
C LYS A 4 -8.86 -22.75 18.71
N LYS A 5 -8.94 -23.33 17.51
CA LYS A 5 -8.27 -22.79 16.32
C LYS A 5 -8.86 -21.41 16.04
N VAL A 6 -8.10 -20.37 16.36
CA VAL A 6 -8.49 -18.98 16.06
C VAL A 6 -8.41 -18.79 14.55
N TYR A 7 -9.53 -18.56 13.91
CA TYR A 7 -9.61 -18.23 12.50
C TYR A 7 -9.47 -16.72 12.35
N ARG A 8 -8.53 -16.29 11.49
CA ARG A 8 -8.34 -14.87 11.20
C ARG A 8 -9.54 -14.32 10.43
N ALA A 9 -10.22 -13.31 10.99
CA ALA A 9 -11.37 -12.69 10.35
C ALA A 9 -10.92 -11.60 9.35
N TYR A 10 -9.90 -10.81 9.74
CA TYR A 10 -9.37 -9.68 8.96
C TYR A 10 -7.88 -9.49 9.24
N GLY A 11 -7.20 -8.71 8.39
CA GLY A 11 -5.74 -8.58 8.40
C GLY A 11 -5.16 -7.91 9.65
N LEU A 12 -5.90 -6.99 10.29
CA LEU A 12 -5.45 -6.28 11.50
C LEU A 12 -5.59 -7.09 12.79
N GLN A 13 -6.13 -8.29 12.73
CA GLN A 13 -6.26 -9.15 13.91
C GLN A 13 -4.88 -9.63 14.38
N CYS A 14 -4.58 -9.41 15.67
CA CYS A 14 -3.32 -9.85 16.26
C CYS A 14 -3.17 -11.39 16.29
N PRO A 15 -1.92 -11.89 16.18
CA PRO A 15 -0.68 -11.14 15.94
C PRO A 15 -0.54 -10.66 14.49
N LEU A 16 0.04 -9.47 14.31
CA LEU A 16 0.44 -8.99 13.00
C LEU A 16 1.56 -9.88 12.47
N ASN A 17 1.63 -10.07 11.14
CA ASN A 17 2.74 -10.81 10.57
C ASN A 17 3.95 -9.90 10.25
N ALA A 18 5.13 -10.49 10.12
CA ALA A 18 6.36 -9.75 9.87
C ALA A 18 6.32 -8.92 8.57
N TRP A 19 5.70 -9.44 7.50
CA TRP A 19 5.56 -8.75 6.22
C TRP A 19 4.66 -7.51 6.33
N GLN A 20 3.60 -7.62 7.12
CA GLN A 20 2.69 -6.51 7.38
C GLN A 20 3.40 -5.39 8.17
N ILE A 21 4.18 -5.76 9.18
CA ILE A 21 4.99 -4.80 9.95
C ILE A 21 6.03 -4.14 9.04
N LEU A 22 6.72 -4.93 8.21
CA LEU A 22 7.73 -4.42 7.28
C LEU A 22 7.15 -3.37 6.33
N VAL A 23 5.98 -3.63 5.73
CA VAL A 23 5.36 -2.68 4.80
C VAL A 23 4.88 -1.41 5.51
N ILE A 24 4.39 -1.50 6.74
CA ILE A 24 4.03 -0.33 7.54
C ILE A 24 5.27 0.52 7.82
N CYS A 25 6.33 -0.10 8.34
CA CYS A 25 7.59 0.60 8.61
C CYS A 25 8.16 1.25 7.35
N PHE A 26 8.13 0.55 6.22
CA PHE A 26 8.60 1.07 4.93
C PHE A 26 7.83 2.33 4.51
N HIS A 27 6.49 2.32 4.58
CA HIS A 27 5.69 3.50 4.23
C HIS A 27 5.90 4.66 5.20
N VAL A 28 6.03 4.39 6.50
CA VAL A 28 6.34 5.41 7.50
C VAL A 28 7.71 6.05 7.22
N ILE A 29 8.74 5.26 6.98
CA ILE A 29 10.08 5.75 6.67
C ILE A 29 10.06 6.62 5.40
N ASN A 30 9.39 6.16 4.34
CA ASN A 30 9.26 6.93 3.09
C ASN A 30 8.52 8.27 3.31
N ALA A 31 7.46 8.27 4.10
CA ALA A 31 6.74 9.50 4.44
C ALA A 31 7.64 10.47 5.22
N VAL A 32 8.40 9.98 6.20
CA VAL A 32 9.36 10.79 6.98
C VAL A 32 10.43 11.40 6.05
N ILE A 33 11.03 10.59 5.17
CA ILE A 33 12.02 11.07 4.20
C ILE A 33 11.41 12.15 3.31
N PHE A 34 10.18 11.96 2.81
CA PHE A 34 9.54 12.97 1.99
C PHE A 34 9.28 14.26 2.77
N TYR A 35 8.65 14.18 3.94
CA TYR A 35 8.26 15.36 4.70
C TYR A 35 9.45 16.17 5.25
N PHE A 36 10.50 15.51 5.68
CA PHE A 36 11.66 16.20 6.27
C PHE A 36 12.83 16.41 5.31
N GLY A 37 12.95 15.56 4.29
CA GLY A 37 14.06 15.65 3.34
C GLY A 37 13.72 16.40 2.06
N ILE A 38 12.61 16.10 1.45
CA ILE A 38 12.25 16.56 0.11
C ILE A 38 11.34 17.79 0.17
N SER A 39 10.28 17.76 0.97
CA SER A 39 9.24 18.79 0.95
C SER A 39 9.74 20.17 1.40
N LEU A 40 10.75 20.23 2.26
CA LEU A 40 11.34 21.51 2.72
C LEU A 40 11.99 22.33 1.59
N LYS A 41 12.33 21.69 0.47
CA LYS A 41 12.94 22.33 -0.70
C LYS A 41 11.93 22.71 -1.78
N PHE A 42 10.68 22.25 -1.68
CA PHE A 42 9.66 22.41 -2.71
C PHE A 42 8.42 23.16 -2.22
N ASN A 43 7.63 23.65 -3.16
CA ASN A 43 6.42 24.43 -2.91
C ASN A 43 5.34 23.59 -2.19
N VAL A 44 4.50 24.29 -1.40
CA VAL A 44 3.33 23.74 -0.69
C VAL A 44 2.40 22.90 -1.58
N VAL A 45 2.34 23.17 -2.88
CA VAL A 45 1.53 22.40 -3.83
C VAL A 45 1.98 20.93 -3.87
N TYR A 46 3.27 20.67 -3.97
CA TYR A 46 3.81 19.31 -4.01
C TYR A 46 3.59 18.56 -2.70
N PHE A 47 3.75 19.26 -1.58
CA PHE A 47 3.41 18.75 -0.27
C PHE A 47 1.94 18.31 -0.20
N SER A 48 1.03 19.15 -0.70
CA SER A 48 -0.42 18.86 -0.68
C SER A 48 -0.78 17.66 -1.57
N ILE A 49 -0.20 17.56 -2.77
CA ILE A 49 -0.41 16.43 -3.68
C ILE A 49 0.06 15.13 -3.04
N TYR A 50 1.26 15.10 -2.49
CA TYR A 50 1.80 13.92 -1.81
C TYR A 50 0.92 13.50 -0.63
N THR A 51 0.54 14.45 0.23
CA THR A 51 -0.31 14.20 1.40
C THR A 51 -1.67 13.65 1.00
N PHE A 52 -2.26 14.16 -0.07
CA PHE A 52 -3.52 13.67 -0.61
C PHE A 52 -3.44 12.18 -1.01
N PHE A 53 -2.46 11.80 -1.83
CA PHE A 53 -2.30 10.41 -2.23
C PHE A 53 -1.88 9.51 -1.07
N CYS A 54 -1.06 9.99 -0.14
CA CYS A 54 -0.68 9.26 1.06
C CYS A 54 -1.90 8.95 1.93
N THR A 55 -2.81 9.91 2.11
CA THR A 55 -4.05 9.70 2.87
C THR A 55 -4.94 8.65 2.21
N ILE A 56 -5.06 8.67 0.88
CA ILE A 56 -5.83 7.65 0.14
C ILE A 56 -5.18 6.27 0.30
N ALA A 57 -3.85 6.18 0.17
CA ALA A 57 -3.12 4.91 0.29
C ALA A 57 -3.30 4.29 1.68
N VAL A 58 -3.14 5.08 2.75
CA VAL A 58 -3.31 4.64 4.14
C VAL A 58 -4.76 4.23 4.40
N GLY A 59 -5.74 5.03 3.97
CA GLY A 59 -7.16 4.72 4.12
C GLY A 59 -7.56 3.44 3.39
N ALA A 60 -7.10 3.27 2.15
CA ALA A 60 -7.35 2.07 1.35
C ALA A 60 -6.68 0.82 1.96
N TRP A 61 -5.44 0.95 2.47
CA TRP A 61 -4.75 -0.13 3.15
C TRP A 61 -5.49 -0.55 4.42
N PHE A 62 -5.88 0.42 5.24
CA PHE A 62 -6.63 0.17 6.46
C PHE A 62 -7.98 -0.49 6.17
N TYR A 63 -8.74 0.03 5.20
CA TYR A 63 -9.99 -0.58 4.76
C TYR A 63 -9.79 -2.03 4.30
N THR A 64 -8.83 -2.27 3.39
CA THR A 64 -8.58 -3.61 2.84
C THR A 64 -8.19 -4.61 3.92
N SER A 65 -7.38 -4.18 4.88
CA SER A 65 -6.91 -5.01 6.00
C SER A 65 -7.97 -5.23 7.08
N SER A 66 -8.98 -4.36 7.19
CA SER A 66 -10.04 -4.42 8.22
C SER A 66 -11.24 -5.25 7.79
N VAL A 67 -11.44 -5.43 6.48
CA VAL A 67 -12.62 -6.08 5.95
C VAL A 67 -12.47 -7.60 5.92
N ASP A 68 -13.50 -8.33 6.38
CA ASP A 68 -13.57 -9.78 6.19
C ASP A 68 -13.97 -10.12 4.74
N ALA A 69 -12.99 -10.56 3.96
CA ALA A 69 -13.18 -10.91 2.55
C ALA A 69 -14.10 -12.13 2.31
N ALA A 70 -14.42 -12.90 3.35
CA ALA A 70 -15.33 -14.04 3.24
C ALA A 70 -16.81 -13.62 3.17
N LEU A 71 -17.12 -12.40 3.61
CA LEU A 71 -18.48 -11.86 3.52
C LEU A 71 -18.79 -11.41 2.08
N ALA A 72 -20.08 -11.48 1.72
CA ALA A 72 -20.53 -10.98 0.42
C ALA A 72 -20.32 -9.45 0.31
N PRO A 73 -19.93 -8.93 -0.86
CA PRO A 73 -19.78 -7.50 -1.06
C PRO A 73 -21.14 -6.78 -0.91
N SER A 74 -21.11 -5.62 -0.26
CA SER A 74 -22.26 -4.72 -0.13
C SER A 74 -22.67 -4.13 -1.49
N LYS A 75 -23.84 -3.49 -1.55
CA LYS A 75 -24.29 -2.82 -2.78
C LYS A 75 -23.30 -1.72 -3.23
N CYS A 76 -22.76 -0.96 -2.27
CA CYS A 76 -21.80 0.10 -2.55
C CYS A 76 -20.46 -0.45 -3.08
N GLU A 77 -19.96 -1.54 -2.48
CA GLU A 77 -18.74 -2.21 -2.94
C GLU A 77 -18.92 -2.79 -4.36
N LYS A 78 -20.09 -3.32 -4.70
CA LYS A 78 -20.41 -3.77 -6.06
C LYS A 78 -20.43 -2.62 -7.07
N MET A 79 -20.97 -1.48 -6.71
CA MET A 79 -21.05 -0.30 -7.58
C MET A 79 -19.65 0.30 -7.84
N LEU A 80 -18.81 0.36 -6.83
CA LEU A 80 -17.42 0.83 -6.96
C LEU A 80 -16.57 -0.11 -7.80
N CYS A 81 -16.90 -1.42 -7.79
CA CYS A 81 -16.22 -2.45 -8.57
C CYS A 81 -16.73 -2.57 -10.01
N LEU A 82 -17.77 -1.83 -10.41
CA LEU A 82 -18.45 -2.04 -11.68
C LEU A 82 -17.51 -2.13 -12.90
N PRO A 83 -16.49 -1.25 -13.08
CA PRO A 83 -15.58 -1.35 -14.22
C PRO A 83 -14.72 -2.61 -14.19
N LEU A 84 -14.31 -3.06 -13.02
CA LEU A 84 -13.49 -4.27 -12.82
C LEU A 84 -14.34 -5.55 -12.82
N TYR A 85 -15.59 -5.45 -12.37
CA TYR A 85 -16.57 -6.57 -12.35
C TYR A 85 -17.03 -6.99 -13.75
N CYS A 86 -17.13 -6.04 -14.68
CA CYS A 86 -17.52 -6.33 -16.06
C CYS A 86 -16.49 -7.17 -16.82
N PHE A 87 -15.23 -7.16 -16.39
CA PHE A 87 -14.17 -7.84 -17.11
C PHE A 87 -13.95 -9.31 -16.74
N LYS A 88 -14.48 -9.82 -15.62
CA LYS A 88 -14.28 -11.23 -15.23
C LYS A 88 -15.47 -11.84 -14.50
N LYS A 89 -16.18 -12.78 -15.18
CA LYS A 89 -17.08 -13.77 -14.53
C LYS A 89 -16.39 -14.58 -13.40
N ALA A 90 -15.07 -14.48 -13.27
CA ALA A 90 -14.26 -15.13 -12.24
C ALA A 90 -14.55 -14.62 -10.81
N HIS A 91 -15.11 -13.42 -10.64
CA HIS A 91 -15.43 -12.83 -9.34
C HIS A 91 -16.57 -13.56 -8.59
N LEU A 92 -17.33 -14.39 -9.27
CA LEU A 92 -18.41 -15.18 -8.65
C LEU A 92 -17.94 -16.54 -8.12
N LYS A 93 -16.74 -16.99 -8.53
CA LYS A 93 -16.22 -18.29 -8.11
C LYS A 93 -15.66 -18.20 -6.70
N LYS A 94 -16.25 -18.94 -5.77
CA LYS A 94 -15.76 -19.07 -4.41
C LYS A 94 -14.54 -19.99 -4.37
N ARG A 95 -13.46 -19.56 -3.69
CA ARG A 95 -12.26 -20.36 -3.47
C ARG A 95 -11.94 -20.43 -1.99
N TYR A 96 -11.44 -21.57 -1.55
CA TYR A 96 -11.00 -21.76 -0.16
C TYR A 96 -9.58 -21.19 0.02
N CYS A 97 -9.42 -20.31 1.03
CA CYS A 97 -8.13 -19.80 1.47
C CYS A 97 -7.62 -20.63 2.64
N ALA A 98 -6.56 -21.41 2.42
CA ALA A 98 -5.99 -22.27 3.47
C ALA A 98 -5.41 -21.48 4.66
N VAL A 99 -4.90 -20.26 4.42
CA VAL A 99 -4.30 -19.41 5.46
C VAL A 99 -5.37 -18.84 6.39
N THR A 100 -6.44 -18.26 5.84
CA THR A 100 -7.55 -17.71 6.63
C THR A 100 -8.56 -18.79 7.02
N ARG A 101 -8.48 -19.99 6.40
CA ARG A 101 -9.42 -21.11 6.54
C ARG A 101 -10.87 -20.74 6.26
N LYS A 102 -11.07 -19.89 5.25
CA LYS A 102 -12.37 -19.38 4.84
C LYS A 102 -12.58 -19.55 3.34
N THR A 103 -13.83 -19.68 2.94
CA THR A 103 -14.22 -19.63 1.53
C THR A 103 -14.53 -18.19 1.16
N VAL A 104 -13.75 -17.64 0.22
CA VAL A 104 -13.79 -16.23 -0.18
C VAL A 104 -14.41 -16.10 -1.57
N PRO A 105 -15.48 -15.28 -1.72
CA PRO A 105 -16.07 -15.00 -3.04
C PRO A 105 -15.08 -14.19 -3.91
N GLY A 106 -14.87 -14.66 -5.15
CA GLY A 106 -13.96 -14.01 -6.09
C GLY A 106 -12.52 -13.91 -5.58
N MET A 107 -12.08 -14.91 -4.84
CA MET A 107 -10.72 -14.91 -4.27
C MET A 107 -9.69 -14.87 -5.40
N ASP A 108 -8.81 -13.86 -5.32
CA ASP A 108 -7.64 -13.71 -6.16
C ASP A 108 -6.43 -14.41 -5.50
N HIS A 109 -5.94 -13.88 -4.39
CA HIS A 109 -4.81 -14.44 -3.65
C HIS A 109 -4.90 -14.12 -2.16
N TYR A 110 -3.97 -14.68 -1.37
CA TYR A 110 -3.70 -14.24 0.00
C TYR A 110 -2.54 -13.25 0.01
N CYS A 111 -2.82 -12.02 0.40
CA CYS A 111 -1.83 -10.95 0.47
C CYS A 111 -1.13 -10.92 1.83
N ARG A 112 0.16 -11.28 1.85
CA ARG A 112 0.97 -11.29 3.08
C ARG A 112 1.17 -9.88 3.67
N TRP A 113 1.25 -8.86 2.81
CA TRP A 113 1.44 -7.45 3.18
C TRP A 113 0.24 -6.84 3.91
N MET A 114 -0.95 -7.32 3.62
CA MET A 114 -2.20 -6.93 4.27
C MET A 114 -2.71 -7.97 5.24
N ASN A 115 -2.04 -9.15 5.28
CA ASN A 115 -2.37 -10.27 6.14
C ASN A 115 -3.83 -10.74 6.01
N THR A 116 -4.38 -10.63 4.81
CA THR A 116 -5.76 -11.00 4.50
C THR A 116 -5.89 -11.61 3.11
N ALA A 117 -6.97 -12.34 2.88
CA ALA A 117 -7.32 -12.79 1.54
C ALA A 117 -7.91 -11.61 0.74
N ILE A 118 -7.52 -11.49 -0.52
CA ILE A 118 -8.07 -10.52 -1.47
C ILE A 118 -9.16 -11.21 -2.27
N GLY A 119 -10.36 -10.65 -2.22
CA GLY A 119 -11.54 -11.16 -2.88
C GLY A 119 -12.49 -10.05 -3.30
N SER A 120 -13.70 -10.42 -3.74
CA SER A 120 -14.67 -9.48 -4.31
C SER A 120 -14.98 -8.28 -3.43
N ARG A 121 -14.89 -8.43 -2.11
CA ARG A 121 -15.27 -7.39 -1.15
C ARG A 121 -14.20 -6.32 -0.97
N ASN A 122 -12.93 -6.70 -0.93
CA ASN A 122 -11.81 -5.79 -0.65
C ASN A 122 -10.89 -5.56 -1.85
N TYR A 123 -11.28 -6.03 -3.04
CA TYR A 123 -10.46 -5.94 -4.25
C TYR A 123 -10.18 -4.49 -4.68
N VAL A 124 -11.20 -3.61 -4.58
CA VAL A 124 -11.03 -2.19 -4.93
C VAL A 124 -10.06 -1.51 -3.97
N GLY A 125 -10.18 -1.75 -2.67
CA GLY A 125 -9.25 -1.22 -1.69
C GLY A 125 -7.82 -1.70 -1.96
N PHE A 126 -7.62 -2.98 -2.26
CA PHE A 126 -6.33 -3.55 -2.66
C PHE A 126 -5.75 -2.86 -3.90
N PHE A 127 -6.56 -2.72 -4.96
CA PHE A 127 -6.13 -2.03 -6.17
C PHE A 127 -5.80 -0.56 -5.93
N SER A 128 -6.61 0.12 -5.10
CA SER A 128 -6.35 1.52 -4.71
C SER A 128 -5.02 1.67 -3.98
N VAL A 129 -4.66 0.73 -3.09
CA VAL A 129 -3.34 0.74 -2.41
C VAL A 129 -2.22 0.63 -3.43
N ILE A 130 -2.27 -0.34 -4.35
CA ILE A 130 -1.23 -0.53 -5.36
C ILE A 130 -1.11 0.73 -6.23
N PHE A 131 -2.23 1.22 -6.74
CA PHE A 131 -2.25 2.38 -7.63
C PHE A 131 -1.71 3.65 -6.96
N THR A 132 -2.19 3.97 -5.75
CA THR A 132 -1.74 5.16 -5.02
C THR A 132 -0.29 5.04 -4.54
N SER A 133 0.14 3.86 -4.11
CA SER A 133 1.53 3.62 -3.73
C SER A 133 2.47 3.78 -4.93
N THR A 134 2.09 3.29 -6.11
CA THR A 134 2.87 3.48 -7.34
C THR A 134 3.02 4.97 -7.68
N ILE A 135 1.93 5.75 -7.57
CA ILE A 135 1.99 7.22 -7.77
C ILE A 135 2.94 7.86 -6.76
N LEU A 136 2.82 7.51 -5.46
CA LEU A 136 3.66 8.08 -4.40
C LEU A 136 5.14 7.80 -4.63
N PHE A 137 5.51 6.56 -4.96
CA PHE A 137 6.91 6.20 -5.20
C PHE A 137 7.47 6.84 -6.47
N THR A 138 6.67 6.90 -7.54
CA THR A 138 7.06 7.59 -8.78
C THR A 138 7.30 9.09 -8.50
N PHE A 139 6.37 9.72 -7.80
CA PHE A 139 6.47 11.12 -7.41
C PHE A 139 7.73 11.39 -6.58
N GLN A 140 7.94 10.59 -5.54
CA GLN A 140 9.10 10.69 -4.67
C GLN A 140 10.42 10.46 -5.42
N GLY A 141 10.46 9.50 -6.34
CA GLY A 141 11.62 9.21 -7.19
C GLY A 141 11.98 10.39 -8.09
N ILE A 142 11.00 10.99 -8.76
CA ILE A 142 11.21 12.17 -9.61
C ILE A 142 11.78 13.32 -8.78
N PHE A 143 11.21 13.62 -7.60
CA PHE A 143 11.69 14.70 -6.76
C PHE A 143 13.06 14.41 -6.15
N ALA A 144 13.40 13.17 -5.85
CA ALA A 144 14.73 12.79 -5.43
C ALA A 144 15.77 13.04 -6.52
N ILE A 145 15.48 12.68 -7.78
CA ILE A 145 16.35 12.94 -8.93
C ILE A 145 16.54 14.45 -9.16
N ILE A 146 15.45 15.24 -9.14
CA ILE A 146 15.53 16.69 -9.30
C ILE A 146 16.39 17.31 -8.18
N SER A 147 16.21 16.87 -6.94
CA SER A 147 17.01 17.33 -5.80
C SER A 147 18.48 17.00 -5.97
N PHE A 148 18.80 15.79 -6.43
CA PHE A 148 20.18 15.36 -6.69
C PHE A 148 20.86 16.22 -7.78
N ILE A 149 20.17 16.46 -8.90
CA ILE A 149 20.68 17.31 -9.98
C ILE A 149 20.91 18.73 -9.46
N SER A 150 19.94 19.31 -8.74
CA SER A 150 20.06 20.68 -8.20
C SER A 150 21.24 20.83 -7.24
N ILE A 151 21.50 19.83 -6.39
CA ILE A 151 22.63 19.86 -5.45
C ILE A 151 23.96 19.81 -6.21
N ASN A 152 24.09 18.94 -7.21
CA ASN A 152 25.34 18.84 -7.98
C ASN A 152 25.63 20.09 -8.81
N PHE A 153 24.60 20.83 -9.24
CA PHE A 153 24.77 22.11 -9.94
C PHE A 153 25.15 23.27 -9.00
N THR A 154 24.73 23.21 -7.72
CA THR A 154 25.04 24.22 -6.69
C THR A 154 26.20 23.81 -5.79
N ALA A 155 26.97 22.80 -6.14
CA ALA A 155 27.89 21.99 -5.35
C ALA A 155 29.05 22.75 -4.64
N ASN A 156 28.73 23.73 -3.82
CA ASN A 156 29.63 24.26 -2.80
C ASN A 156 29.07 24.19 -1.37
N GLU A 157 27.91 23.59 -1.15
CA GLU A 157 27.36 23.46 0.22
C GLU A 157 27.06 22.00 0.57
N SER A 158 27.89 21.46 1.44
CA SER A 158 27.82 20.13 2.03
C SER A 158 26.53 19.90 2.80
N GLY A 159 25.80 18.82 2.53
CA GLY A 159 24.75 18.29 3.40
C GLY A 159 23.52 17.66 2.76
N GLY A 160 23.31 17.79 1.45
CA GLY A 160 22.13 17.24 0.77
C GLY A 160 22.28 15.79 0.28
N ASP A 161 23.50 15.32 0.15
CA ASP A 161 23.85 14.06 -0.55
C ASP A 161 23.26 12.82 0.15
N ASN A 162 23.20 12.84 1.47
CA ASN A 162 22.73 11.69 2.25
C ASN A 162 21.23 11.43 2.13
N VAL A 163 20.41 12.48 2.00
CA VAL A 163 18.95 12.33 1.90
C VAL A 163 18.55 11.79 0.54
N VAL A 164 19.21 12.24 -0.52
CA VAL A 164 18.96 11.76 -1.88
C VAL A 164 19.38 10.32 -2.04
N LEU A 165 20.58 9.97 -1.54
CA LEU A 165 21.07 8.58 -1.56
C LEU A 165 20.10 7.66 -0.82
N LEU A 166 19.64 8.05 0.37
CA LEU A 166 18.69 7.28 1.16
C LEU A 166 17.35 7.08 0.43
N THR A 167 16.84 8.13 -0.22
CA THR A 167 15.59 8.04 -1.00
C THR A 167 15.74 7.12 -2.20
N VAL A 168 16.84 7.22 -2.95
CA VAL A 168 17.13 6.32 -4.08
C VAL A 168 17.29 4.87 -3.59
N CYS A 169 17.98 4.63 -2.49
CA CYS A 169 18.10 3.30 -1.90
C CYS A 169 16.74 2.72 -1.49
N CYS A 170 15.86 3.51 -0.88
CA CYS A 170 14.51 3.06 -0.51
C CYS A 170 13.67 2.68 -1.74
N ILE A 171 13.77 3.45 -2.83
CA ILE A 171 13.07 3.15 -4.08
C ILE A 171 13.61 1.87 -4.73
N LEU A 172 14.94 1.72 -4.77
CA LEU A 172 15.59 0.54 -5.36
C LEU A 172 15.25 -0.74 -4.57
N LEU A 173 15.18 -0.66 -3.24
CA LEU A 173 14.77 -1.78 -2.38
C LEU A 173 13.31 -2.18 -2.62
N PHE A 174 12.44 -1.23 -2.95
CA PHE A 174 11.05 -1.53 -3.27
C PHE A 174 10.87 -2.16 -4.66
N LEU A 175 11.66 -1.72 -5.65
CA LEU A 175 11.60 -2.26 -7.02
C LEU A 175 12.27 -3.63 -7.15
N GLY A 176 13.11 -4.00 -6.20
CA GLY A 176 13.83 -5.28 -6.17
C GLY A 176 13.14 -6.38 -5.35
N SER A 177 12.01 -6.10 -4.73
CA SER A 177 11.20 -7.05 -3.92
C SER A 177 9.90 -7.42 -4.62
#